data_f4ebdec3559a00a3442cf9a5fffa123a
#
_entry.id   f4ebdec3559a00a3442cf9a5fffa123a
#
_cell.length_a   1.000
_cell.length_b   1.000
_cell.length_c   1.000
_cell.angle_alpha   90.00
_cell.angle_beta   90.00
_cell.angle_gamma   90.00
#
_symmetry.space_group_name_H-M   'P 1'
#
loop_
_entity.id
_entity.type
_entity.pdbx_description
1 polymer ?
#
loop_
_entity_poly.entity_id
_entity_poly.type
_entity_poly.pdbx_seq_one_letter_code
_entity_poly.pdbx_strand_id
1 'polypeptide(L)'
;MEKKLSFSEVLKKYTMVIVLVLVVIMFTANTKGVMLLPQNVNNLVAQNAYVFILATGMLFCILTGGNIDLSVGSVVCFVAAVGGKMMVLNNMNPYLTMLVMLITGIAIGAWQGFWIAYVRIPPFIVTLAGMLAFRGLSNVVLQGQTLAPMPDSYLALFNNYIPDPFGKEGFNVTCFIVGIIVCVIYVLLVLKNRADRAKKGYSVEAFGGAAIKMVLICAVVLAFMFRLAQYKGIPNSLVWVAVIIAIYTYIASKTTTGRYFYAVGGNEKATKLSGINTNRVYFLAYLNMGLLAAIAGMVTMARLNSANPQAGTNFEMDAIGSCFIGGASAYGGTGTVPGVIIGALLMGVLNLGMSIMGIDQNIQKVVKGLVLLAAVIFDVVSKRKSFIVK
;
A
#
# COMPACT_ATOMS: atom_id res chain seq x y z
N MET A 1 -37.89 3.14 -3.30
CA MET A 1 -37.78 3.55 -1.90
C MET A 1 -36.31 3.80 -1.57
N GLU A 2 -35.94 5.04 -1.28
CA GLU A 2 -34.58 5.37 -0.87
C GLU A 2 -34.36 4.87 0.57
N LYS A 3 -33.47 3.88 0.71
CA LYS A 3 -33.05 3.42 2.04
C LYS A 3 -32.15 4.49 2.64
N LYS A 4 -32.70 5.37 3.48
CA LYS A 4 -31.88 6.27 4.30
C LYS A 4 -31.01 5.39 5.19
N LEU A 5 -29.69 5.42 4.96
CA LEU A 5 -28.73 4.73 5.83
C LEU A 5 -28.90 5.25 7.25
N SER A 6 -29.06 4.35 8.21
CA SER A 6 -29.06 4.71 9.64
C SER A 6 -27.71 5.32 10.00
N PHE A 7 -27.68 6.25 10.96
CA PHE A 7 -26.44 6.85 11.47
C PHE A 7 -25.42 5.78 11.90
N SER A 8 -25.89 4.68 12.50
CA SER A 8 -25.06 3.51 12.84
C SER A 8 -24.45 2.81 11.61
N GLU A 9 -25.18 2.72 10.50
CA GLU A 9 -24.66 2.12 9.24
C GLU A 9 -23.63 3.04 8.57
N VAL A 10 -23.81 4.35 8.65
CA VAL A 10 -22.85 5.34 8.16
C VAL A 10 -21.56 5.29 8.99
N LEU A 11 -21.66 5.27 10.32
CA LEU A 11 -20.52 5.13 11.21
C LEU A 11 -19.74 3.85 10.89
N LYS A 12 -20.39 2.69 10.78
CA LYS A 12 -19.73 1.42 10.45
C LYS A 12 -19.04 1.47 9.09
N LYS A 13 -19.66 2.10 8.10
CA LYS A 13 -19.10 2.19 6.74
C LYS A 13 -17.85 3.08 6.66
N TYR A 14 -17.81 4.15 7.45
CA TYR A 14 -16.72 5.14 7.39
C TYR A 14 -15.81 5.13 8.62
N THR A 15 -15.91 4.11 9.49
CA THR A 15 -15.11 3.99 10.73
C THR A 15 -13.63 4.26 10.49
N MET A 16 -13.03 3.65 9.46
CA MET A 16 -11.59 3.78 9.20
C MET A 16 -11.19 5.18 8.74
N VAL A 17 -12.06 5.86 7.98
CA VAL A 17 -11.85 7.25 7.59
C VAL A 17 -11.95 8.17 8.80
N ILE A 18 -12.91 7.92 9.68
CA ILE A 18 -13.09 8.69 10.94
C ILE A 18 -11.86 8.52 11.84
N VAL A 19 -11.37 7.29 12.01
CA VAL A 19 -10.15 7.02 12.77
C VAL A 19 -8.95 7.73 12.17
N LEU A 20 -8.76 7.68 10.84
CA LEU A 20 -7.70 8.40 10.16
C LEU A 20 -7.75 9.91 10.44
N VAL A 21 -8.94 10.52 10.31
CA VAL A 21 -9.13 11.97 10.58
C VAL A 21 -8.81 12.30 12.03
N LEU A 22 -9.30 11.49 12.98
CA LEU A 22 -9.01 11.69 14.42
C LEU A 22 -7.52 11.61 14.72
N VAL A 23 -6.81 10.64 14.13
CA VAL A 23 -5.36 10.48 14.32
C VAL A 23 -4.59 11.65 13.69
N VAL A 24 -5.00 12.12 12.50
CA VAL A 24 -4.41 13.32 11.88
C VAL A 24 -4.61 14.55 12.77
N ILE A 25 -5.82 14.76 13.30
CA ILE A 25 -6.11 15.88 14.22
C ILE A 25 -5.25 15.76 15.48
N MET A 26 -5.18 14.57 16.08
CA MET A 26 -4.38 14.31 17.28
C MET A 26 -2.91 14.68 17.08
N PHE A 27 -2.28 14.18 16.01
CA PHE A 27 -0.88 14.50 15.72
C PHE A 27 -0.69 15.96 15.33
N THR A 28 -1.63 16.56 14.58
CA THR A 28 -1.56 17.98 14.23
C THR A 28 -1.59 18.87 15.47
N ALA A 29 -2.46 18.55 16.44
CA ALA A 29 -2.53 19.27 17.70
C ALA A 29 -1.26 19.10 18.54
N ASN A 30 -0.77 17.86 18.72
CA ASN A 30 0.42 17.56 19.51
C ASN A 30 1.71 18.13 18.88
N THR A 31 1.78 18.22 17.55
CA THR A 31 2.92 18.81 16.83
C THR A 31 2.77 20.31 16.56
N LYS A 32 1.75 20.96 17.15
CA LYS A 32 1.46 22.40 16.92
C LYS A 32 1.39 22.77 15.44
N GLY A 33 0.78 21.90 14.61
CA GLY A 33 0.60 22.11 13.17
C GLY A 33 1.80 21.69 12.29
N VAL A 34 2.94 21.34 12.86
CA VAL A 34 4.16 20.95 12.11
C VAL A 34 3.88 19.79 11.16
N MET A 35 3.03 18.85 11.55
CA MET A 35 2.66 17.70 10.70
C MET A 35 2.06 18.12 9.35
N LEU A 36 1.31 19.22 9.28
CA LEU A 36 0.66 19.71 8.07
C LEU A 36 1.52 20.69 7.26
N LEU A 37 2.77 20.94 7.64
CA LEU A 37 3.68 21.73 6.82
C LEU A 37 3.88 21.05 5.45
N PRO A 38 4.01 21.83 4.36
CA PRO A 38 4.15 21.31 3.00
C PRO A 38 5.24 20.24 2.86
N GLN A 39 6.40 20.45 3.48
CA GLN A 39 7.49 19.49 3.52
C GLN A 39 7.08 18.15 4.17
N ASN A 40 6.34 18.19 5.28
CA ASN A 40 5.95 16.99 6.01
C ASN A 40 4.84 16.23 5.30
N VAL A 41 3.91 16.93 4.64
CA VAL A 41 2.91 16.29 3.76
C VAL A 41 3.61 15.58 2.58
N ASN A 42 4.63 16.18 2.00
CA ASN A 42 5.45 15.54 0.97
C ASN A 42 6.21 14.32 1.52
N ASN A 43 6.83 14.48 2.69
CA ASN A 43 7.53 13.39 3.37
C ASN A 43 6.59 12.24 3.73
N LEU A 44 5.33 12.50 4.11
CA LEU A 44 4.34 11.47 4.38
C LEU A 44 4.24 10.46 3.22
N VAL A 45 4.19 10.96 1.99
CA VAL A 45 4.12 10.11 0.80
C VAL A 45 5.45 9.46 0.49
N ALA A 46 6.51 10.26 0.38
CA ALA A 46 7.82 9.78 -0.03
C ALA A 46 8.40 8.75 0.97
N GLN A 47 8.16 8.97 2.27
CA GLN A 47 8.64 8.04 3.31
C GLN A 47 7.85 6.76 3.40
N ASN A 48 6.57 6.81 3.13
CA ASN A 48 5.68 5.67 3.29
C ASN A 48 5.26 5.05 1.95
N ALA A 49 5.92 5.42 0.83
CA ALA A 49 5.64 4.84 -0.48
C ALA A 49 5.70 3.31 -0.48
N TYR A 50 6.67 2.72 0.26
CA TYR A 50 6.78 1.28 0.42
C TYR A 50 5.54 0.66 1.10
N VAL A 51 4.92 1.36 2.06
CA VAL A 51 3.73 0.86 2.76
C VAL A 51 2.58 0.68 1.78
N PHE A 52 2.32 1.67 0.93
CA PHE A 52 1.26 1.61 -0.08
C PHE A 52 1.49 0.46 -1.06
N ILE A 53 2.74 0.28 -1.51
CA ILE A 53 3.11 -0.78 -2.46
C ILE A 53 2.96 -2.16 -1.82
N LEU A 54 3.58 -2.37 -0.65
CA LEU A 54 3.58 -3.67 0.03
C LEU A 54 2.18 -4.04 0.54
N ALA A 55 1.42 -3.09 1.10
CA ALA A 55 0.07 -3.34 1.57
C ALA A 55 -0.88 -3.73 0.42
N THR A 56 -0.68 -3.15 -0.79
CA THR A 56 -1.44 -3.56 -1.97
C THR A 56 -1.17 -5.02 -2.34
N GLY A 57 0.07 -5.49 -2.29
CA GLY A 57 0.42 -6.90 -2.52
C GLY A 57 -0.05 -7.81 -1.39
N MET A 58 0.15 -7.38 -0.15
CA MET A 58 -0.26 -8.11 1.05
C MET A 58 -1.76 -8.38 1.09
N LEU A 59 -2.58 -7.45 0.57
CA LEU A 59 -4.02 -7.67 0.43
C LEU A 59 -4.33 -8.94 -0.34
N PHE A 60 -3.63 -9.20 -1.48
CA PHE A 60 -3.89 -10.38 -2.29
C PHE A 60 -3.49 -11.68 -1.57
N CYS A 61 -2.44 -11.65 -0.76
CA CYS A 61 -2.11 -12.78 0.12
C CYS A 61 -3.21 -12.98 1.18
N ILE A 62 -3.63 -11.93 1.86
CA ILE A 62 -4.68 -12.01 2.90
C ILE A 62 -6.02 -12.48 2.28
N LEU A 63 -6.38 -12.02 1.10
CA LEU A 63 -7.60 -12.44 0.42
C LEU A 63 -7.68 -13.95 0.21
N THR A 64 -6.56 -14.68 0.08
CA THR A 64 -6.55 -16.15 -0.13
C THR A 64 -6.79 -16.97 1.12
N GLY A 65 -7.38 -16.43 2.18
CA GLY A 65 -7.70 -17.17 3.41
C GLY A 65 -7.02 -16.63 4.66
N GLY A 66 -6.73 -15.34 4.71
CA GLY A 66 -6.05 -14.70 5.84
C GLY A 66 -4.54 -14.94 5.88
N ASN A 67 -3.97 -15.40 4.78
CA ASN A 67 -2.54 -15.68 4.67
C ASN A 67 -1.73 -14.38 4.66
N ILE A 68 -0.63 -14.36 5.39
CA ILE A 68 0.28 -13.23 5.47
C ILE A 68 1.66 -13.61 4.93
N ASP A 69 2.39 -12.62 4.43
CA ASP A 69 3.79 -12.77 4.03
C ASP A 69 4.69 -11.96 4.97
N LEU A 70 5.40 -12.66 5.85
CA LEU A 70 6.32 -12.05 6.81
C LEU A 70 7.67 -11.70 6.18
N SER A 71 7.98 -12.21 5.00
CA SER A 71 9.29 -12.05 4.38
C SER A 71 9.47 -10.72 3.65
N VAL A 72 8.37 -9.98 3.40
CA VAL A 72 8.37 -8.83 2.47
C VAL A 72 9.44 -7.79 2.79
N GLY A 73 9.66 -7.46 4.07
CA GLY A 73 10.71 -6.53 4.48
C GLY A 73 12.12 -7.05 4.21
N SER A 74 12.34 -8.34 4.38
CA SER A 74 13.61 -9.00 4.08
C SER A 74 13.86 -9.14 2.58
N VAL A 75 12.79 -9.37 1.79
CA VAL A 75 12.86 -9.38 0.32
C VAL A 75 13.19 -7.98 -0.21
N VAL A 76 12.55 -6.94 0.31
CA VAL A 76 12.90 -5.53 0.03
C VAL A 76 14.38 -5.28 0.26
N CYS A 77 14.90 -5.69 1.42
CA CYS A 77 16.32 -5.56 1.76
C CYS A 77 17.23 -6.32 0.80
N PHE A 78 16.90 -7.57 0.49
CA PHE A 78 17.73 -8.41 -0.38
C PHE A 78 17.77 -7.88 -1.82
N VAL A 79 16.62 -7.49 -2.36
CA VAL A 79 16.55 -6.86 -3.69
C VAL A 79 17.38 -5.57 -3.73
N ALA A 80 17.27 -4.72 -2.68
CA ALA A 80 18.08 -3.51 -2.55
C ALA A 80 19.58 -3.85 -2.41
N ALA A 81 19.93 -4.90 -1.69
CA ALA A 81 21.33 -5.34 -1.56
C ALA A 81 21.93 -5.77 -2.91
N VAL A 82 21.18 -6.57 -3.69
CA VAL A 82 21.58 -6.96 -5.06
C VAL A 82 21.77 -5.72 -5.94
N GLY A 83 20.77 -4.81 -5.92
CA GLY A 83 20.82 -3.57 -6.70
C GLY A 83 22.01 -2.68 -6.32
N GLY A 84 22.22 -2.47 -5.02
CA GLY A 84 23.33 -1.67 -4.51
C GLY A 84 24.70 -2.24 -4.89
N LYS A 85 24.89 -3.57 -4.74
CA LYS A 85 26.13 -4.22 -5.17
C LYS A 85 26.38 -4.05 -6.67
N MET A 86 25.36 -4.24 -7.51
CA MET A 86 25.50 -4.11 -8.95
C MET A 86 25.79 -2.67 -9.38
N MET A 87 25.11 -1.67 -8.82
CA MET A 87 25.26 -0.27 -9.23
C MET A 87 26.49 0.39 -8.62
N VAL A 88 26.81 0.13 -7.32
CA VAL A 88 27.87 0.86 -6.61
C VAL A 88 29.20 0.15 -6.70
N LEU A 89 29.26 -1.19 -6.52
CA LEU A 89 30.52 -1.93 -6.56
C LEU A 89 30.91 -2.35 -7.98
N ASN A 90 29.94 -2.78 -8.79
CA ASN A 90 30.21 -3.29 -10.12
C ASN A 90 29.99 -2.24 -11.22
N ASN A 91 29.59 -1.02 -10.88
CA ASN A 91 29.31 0.09 -11.82
C ASN A 91 28.40 -0.33 -13.00
N MET A 92 27.42 -1.21 -12.74
CA MET A 92 26.52 -1.69 -13.78
C MET A 92 25.46 -0.63 -14.13
N ASN A 93 24.95 -0.72 -15.36
CA ASN A 93 23.90 0.18 -15.84
C ASN A 93 22.65 0.08 -14.92
N PRO A 94 22.14 1.23 -14.39
CA PRO A 94 21.01 1.25 -13.49
C PRO A 94 19.75 0.59 -14.06
N TYR A 95 19.45 0.76 -15.35
CA TYR A 95 18.26 0.17 -15.98
C TYR A 95 18.34 -1.36 -16.05
N LEU A 96 19.52 -1.90 -16.39
CA LEU A 96 19.75 -3.35 -16.35
C LEU A 96 19.65 -3.88 -14.91
N THR A 97 20.21 -3.14 -13.97
CA THR A 97 20.13 -3.51 -12.54
C THR A 97 18.69 -3.55 -12.04
N MET A 98 17.86 -2.56 -12.40
CA MET A 98 16.44 -2.58 -12.05
C MET A 98 15.71 -3.81 -12.61
N LEU A 99 16.03 -4.22 -13.83
CA LEU A 99 15.47 -5.45 -14.40
C LEU A 99 15.88 -6.68 -13.57
N VAL A 100 17.15 -6.78 -13.17
CA VAL A 100 17.63 -7.87 -12.31
C VAL A 100 16.93 -7.82 -10.93
N MET A 101 16.76 -6.65 -10.36
CA MET A 101 16.00 -6.47 -9.09
C MET A 101 14.57 -6.98 -9.21
N LEU A 102 13.86 -6.67 -10.30
CA LEU A 102 12.51 -7.18 -10.56
C LEU A 102 12.50 -8.70 -10.68
N ILE A 103 13.40 -9.26 -11.48
CA ILE A 103 13.52 -10.71 -11.67
C ILE A 103 13.83 -11.41 -10.34
N THR A 104 14.71 -10.82 -9.52
CA THR A 104 15.04 -11.35 -8.18
C THR A 104 13.80 -11.43 -7.29
N GLY A 105 12.99 -10.35 -7.22
CA GLY A 105 11.77 -10.38 -6.42
C GLY A 105 10.73 -11.38 -6.96
N ILE A 106 10.54 -11.43 -8.27
CA ILE A 106 9.65 -12.42 -8.92
C ILE A 106 10.11 -13.84 -8.63
N ALA A 107 11.41 -14.12 -8.73
CA ALA A 107 11.97 -15.44 -8.44
C ALA A 107 11.76 -15.86 -7.00
N ILE A 108 11.94 -14.93 -6.04
CA ILE A 108 11.65 -15.17 -4.62
C ILE A 108 10.16 -15.43 -4.40
N GLY A 109 9.29 -14.61 -4.99
CA GLY A 109 7.85 -14.81 -4.91
C GLY A 109 7.39 -16.13 -5.51
N ALA A 110 7.99 -16.54 -6.65
CA ALA A 110 7.75 -17.83 -7.27
C ALA A 110 8.22 -19.00 -6.39
N TRP A 111 9.41 -18.87 -5.78
CA TRP A 111 9.93 -19.86 -4.84
C TRP A 111 9.02 -20.06 -3.63
N GLN A 112 8.61 -18.99 -2.97
CA GLN A 112 7.67 -19.05 -1.84
C GLN A 112 6.30 -19.58 -2.29
N GLY A 113 5.79 -19.04 -3.39
CA GLY A 113 4.52 -19.47 -3.98
C GLY A 113 4.47 -20.95 -4.33
N PHE A 114 5.60 -21.54 -4.78
CA PHE A 114 5.69 -22.97 -5.05
C PHE A 114 5.46 -23.82 -3.78
N TRP A 115 6.18 -23.54 -2.70
CA TRP A 115 6.02 -24.28 -1.45
C TRP A 115 4.64 -24.14 -0.84
N ILE A 116 4.04 -22.95 -0.91
CA ILE A 116 2.72 -22.67 -0.34
C ILE A 116 1.61 -23.27 -1.20
N ALA A 117 1.68 -23.08 -2.51
CA ALA A 117 0.59 -23.43 -3.42
C ALA A 117 0.56 -24.91 -3.79
N TYR A 118 1.73 -25.50 -4.08
CA TYR A 118 1.82 -26.85 -4.63
C TYR A 118 2.21 -27.88 -3.57
N VAL A 119 3.15 -27.56 -2.68
CA VAL A 119 3.54 -28.44 -1.57
C VAL A 119 2.59 -28.30 -0.37
N ARG A 120 1.85 -27.18 -0.30
CA ARG A 120 0.85 -26.91 0.75
C ARG A 120 1.47 -26.73 2.15
N ILE A 121 2.70 -26.25 2.21
CA ILE A 121 3.29 -25.81 3.48
C ILE A 121 2.55 -24.56 3.97
N PRO A 122 2.22 -24.47 5.27
CA PRO A 122 1.57 -23.28 5.82
C PRO A 122 2.33 -21.99 5.48
N PRO A 123 1.67 -20.96 4.96
CA PRO A 123 2.30 -19.72 4.52
C PRO A 123 3.19 -19.06 5.57
N PHE A 124 2.76 -19.07 6.82
CA PHE A 124 3.53 -18.54 7.94
C PHE A 124 4.93 -19.17 8.03
N ILE A 125 5.04 -20.51 7.88
CA ILE A 125 6.32 -21.21 7.98
C ILE A 125 7.24 -20.83 6.83
N VAL A 126 6.72 -20.84 5.58
CA VAL A 126 7.52 -20.51 4.39
C VAL A 126 8.01 -19.07 4.44
N THR A 127 7.13 -18.14 4.78
CA THR A 127 7.48 -16.72 4.79
C THR A 127 8.36 -16.35 5.98
N LEU A 128 8.21 -16.98 7.13
CA LEU A 128 9.13 -16.83 8.27
C LEU A 128 10.54 -17.34 7.93
N ALA A 129 10.63 -18.51 7.30
CA ALA A 129 11.91 -19.03 6.82
C ALA A 129 12.52 -18.10 5.76
N GLY A 130 11.71 -17.59 4.83
CA GLY A 130 12.10 -16.58 3.84
C GLY A 130 12.60 -15.28 4.50
N MET A 131 11.93 -14.81 5.54
CA MET A 131 12.34 -13.61 6.30
C MET A 131 13.76 -13.77 6.84
N LEU A 132 14.06 -14.90 7.48
CA LEU A 132 15.39 -15.16 8.04
C LEU A 132 16.45 -15.36 6.94
N ALA A 133 16.11 -16.15 5.91
CA ALA A 133 17.04 -16.46 4.82
C ALA A 133 17.41 -15.20 4.01
N PHE A 134 16.42 -14.42 3.55
CA PHE A 134 16.69 -13.23 2.74
C PHE A 134 17.30 -12.08 3.56
N ARG A 135 17.02 -11.99 4.87
CA ARG A 135 17.72 -11.06 5.76
C ARG A 135 19.19 -11.45 5.91
N GLY A 136 19.48 -12.75 6.11
CA GLY A 136 20.85 -13.27 6.16
C GLY A 136 21.59 -13.05 4.83
N LEU A 137 20.97 -13.39 3.70
CA LEU A 137 21.56 -13.18 2.38
C LEU A 137 21.83 -11.70 2.08
N SER A 138 20.97 -10.79 2.53
CA SER A 138 21.21 -9.34 2.41
C SER A 138 22.52 -8.93 3.07
N ASN A 139 22.76 -9.43 4.29
CA ASN A 139 24.00 -9.16 5.04
C ASN A 139 25.21 -9.77 4.34
N VAL A 140 25.09 -10.98 3.78
CA VAL A 140 26.18 -11.64 3.02
C VAL A 140 26.54 -10.84 1.77
N VAL A 141 25.52 -10.39 1.01
CA VAL A 141 25.73 -9.60 -0.23
C VAL A 141 26.38 -8.25 0.06
N LEU A 142 25.93 -7.58 1.13
CA LEU A 142 26.43 -6.26 1.54
C LEU A 142 27.66 -6.35 2.46
N GLN A 143 28.04 -7.53 2.94
CA GLN A 143 29.11 -7.73 3.92
C GLN A 143 28.93 -6.87 5.19
N GLY A 144 27.68 -6.65 5.59
CA GLY A 144 27.32 -5.78 6.72
C GLY A 144 27.48 -4.27 6.47
N GLN A 145 27.91 -3.87 5.27
CA GLN A 145 28.18 -2.47 4.93
C GLN A 145 26.97 -1.78 4.27
N THR A 146 26.91 -0.47 4.37
CA THR A 146 25.99 0.35 3.60
C THR A 146 26.67 0.81 2.32
N LEU A 147 26.09 0.47 1.17
CA LEU A 147 26.59 0.89 -0.14
C LEU A 147 25.87 2.18 -0.57
N ALA A 148 26.63 3.24 -0.81
CA ALA A 148 26.15 4.58 -1.21
C ALA A 148 27.30 5.34 -1.93
N PRO A 149 26.98 6.43 -2.69
CA PRO A 149 25.63 6.84 -3.13
C PRO A 149 25.11 6.02 -4.31
N MET A 150 23.79 6.11 -4.57
CA MET A 150 23.20 5.54 -5.76
C MET A 150 23.41 6.47 -6.98
N PRO A 151 23.48 5.93 -8.22
CA PRO A 151 23.61 6.72 -9.42
C PRO A 151 22.45 7.72 -9.61
N ASP A 152 22.74 8.94 -10.10
CA ASP A 152 21.75 9.99 -10.31
C ASP A 152 20.62 9.57 -11.27
N SER A 153 20.94 8.81 -12.32
CA SER A 153 19.93 8.28 -13.26
C SER A 153 18.93 7.33 -12.59
N TYR A 154 19.35 6.60 -11.56
CA TYR A 154 18.46 5.77 -10.74
C TYR A 154 17.62 6.64 -9.78
N LEU A 155 18.26 7.59 -9.10
CA LEU A 155 17.57 8.51 -8.19
C LEU A 155 16.49 9.33 -8.91
N ALA A 156 16.77 9.76 -10.14
CA ALA A 156 15.85 10.53 -10.97
C ALA A 156 14.51 9.84 -11.18
N LEU A 157 14.46 8.50 -11.22
CA LEU A 157 13.23 7.75 -11.45
C LEU A 157 12.33 7.65 -10.21
N PHE A 158 12.89 7.64 -9.01
CA PHE A 158 12.14 7.33 -7.78
C PHE A 158 12.15 8.45 -6.74
N ASN A 159 13.24 9.23 -6.65
CA ASN A 159 13.45 10.21 -5.57
C ASN A 159 13.34 11.67 -6.04
N ASN A 160 13.24 11.92 -7.35
CA ASN A 160 13.03 13.26 -7.90
C ASN A 160 11.55 13.65 -7.88
N TYR A 161 11.29 14.84 -8.37
CA TYR A 161 9.96 15.45 -8.48
C TYR A 161 9.62 15.66 -9.95
N ILE A 162 8.32 15.70 -10.26
CA ILE A 162 7.85 16.06 -11.60
C ILE A 162 8.29 17.51 -11.89
N PRO A 163 8.98 17.76 -13.04
CA PRO A 163 9.38 19.10 -13.42
C PRO A 163 8.20 20.06 -13.54
N ASP A 164 8.38 21.31 -13.18
CA ASP A 164 7.39 22.37 -13.35
C ASP A 164 7.81 23.35 -14.46
N PRO A 165 7.33 23.17 -15.70
CA PRO A 165 7.64 24.09 -16.80
C PRO A 165 6.95 25.47 -16.66
N PHE A 166 5.94 25.59 -15.78
CA PHE A 166 5.22 26.83 -15.52
C PHE A 166 5.73 27.55 -14.25
N GLY A 167 6.84 27.09 -13.70
CA GLY A 167 7.34 27.38 -12.37
C GLY A 167 7.32 28.85 -11.97
N LYS A 168 6.66 29.14 -10.86
CA LYS A 168 6.82 30.37 -10.09
C LYS A 168 7.57 30.02 -8.80
N GLU A 169 8.45 30.91 -8.37
CA GLU A 169 9.16 30.73 -7.09
C GLU A 169 8.16 30.46 -5.95
N GLY A 170 8.38 29.36 -5.25
CA GLY A 170 7.59 28.98 -4.06
C GLY A 170 6.28 28.23 -4.31
N PHE A 171 5.84 28.00 -5.57
CA PHE A 171 4.63 27.27 -5.88
C PHE A 171 4.72 26.47 -7.17
N ASN A 172 4.57 25.15 -7.10
CA ASN A 172 4.58 24.24 -8.25
C ASN A 172 3.20 24.20 -8.94
N VAL A 173 3.08 24.96 -10.03
CA VAL A 173 1.80 25.11 -10.79
C VAL A 173 1.37 23.79 -11.42
N THR A 174 2.33 23.02 -11.97
CA THR A 174 2.06 21.70 -12.58
C THR A 174 1.41 20.76 -11.59
N CYS A 175 1.87 20.73 -10.34
CA CYS A 175 1.28 19.90 -9.29
C CYS A 175 -0.19 20.24 -9.07
N PHE A 176 -0.53 21.52 -8.99
CA PHE A 176 -1.92 21.95 -8.76
C PHE A 176 -2.82 21.66 -9.96
N ILE A 177 -2.33 21.87 -11.19
CA ILE A 177 -3.05 21.50 -12.43
C ILE A 177 -3.34 20.00 -12.47
N VAL A 178 -2.36 19.15 -12.15
CA VAL A 178 -2.57 17.69 -12.05
C VAL A 178 -3.66 17.36 -11.02
N GLY A 179 -3.69 18.05 -9.89
CA GLY A 179 -4.75 17.90 -8.90
C GLY A 179 -6.15 18.20 -9.46
N ILE A 180 -6.28 19.29 -10.22
CA ILE A 180 -7.55 19.64 -10.90
C ILE A 180 -7.93 18.56 -11.91
N ILE A 181 -6.98 18.11 -12.73
CA ILE A 181 -7.23 17.06 -13.75
C ILE A 181 -7.72 15.77 -13.07
N VAL A 182 -7.09 15.35 -11.99
CA VAL A 182 -7.50 14.16 -11.21
C VAL A 182 -8.92 14.32 -10.67
N CYS A 183 -9.29 15.49 -10.15
CA CYS A 183 -10.65 15.78 -9.68
C CYS A 183 -11.67 15.73 -10.84
N VAL A 184 -11.35 16.32 -11.98
CA VAL A 184 -12.22 16.29 -13.16
C VAL A 184 -12.44 14.87 -13.65
N ILE A 185 -11.36 14.07 -13.79
CA ILE A 185 -11.45 12.66 -14.19
C ILE A 185 -12.31 11.87 -13.18
N TYR A 186 -12.10 12.07 -11.89
CA TYR A 186 -12.88 11.41 -10.84
C TYR A 186 -14.38 11.74 -10.97
N VAL A 187 -14.74 13.01 -11.10
CA VAL A 187 -16.14 13.45 -11.26
C VAL A 187 -16.76 12.85 -12.52
N LEU A 188 -16.06 12.88 -13.65
CA LEU A 188 -16.54 12.30 -14.91
C LEU A 188 -16.76 10.77 -14.78
N LEU A 189 -15.86 10.04 -14.13
CA LEU A 189 -16.02 8.60 -13.90
C LEU A 189 -17.20 8.29 -12.99
N VAL A 190 -17.42 9.07 -11.93
CA VAL A 190 -18.58 8.90 -11.04
C VAL A 190 -19.88 9.16 -11.78
N LEU A 191 -19.96 10.25 -12.56
CA LEU A 191 -21.14 10.61 -13.35
C LEU A 191 -21.44 9.55 -14.42
N LYS A 192 -20.41 9.08 -15.14
CA LYS A 192 -20.53 8.01 -16.13
C LYS A 192 -21.06 6.72 -15.50
N ASN A 193 -20.43 6.24 -14.42
CA ASN A 193 -20.88 5.05 -13.70
C ASN A 193 -22.33 5.17 -13.23
N ARG A 194 -22.73 6.35 -12.78
CA ARG A 194 -24.08 6.66 -12.34
C ARG A 194 -25.06 6.59 -13.52
N ALA A 195 -24.73 7.19 -14.68
CA ALA A 195 -25.54 7.13 -15.89
C ALA A 195 -25.68 5.70 -16.42
N ASP A 196 -24.59 4.92 -16.44
CA ASP A 196 -24.60 3.53 -16.91
C ASP A 196 -25.46 2.63 -16.00
N ARG A 197 -25.43 2.84 -14.68
CA ARG A 197 -26.30 2.12 -13.75
C ARG A 197 -27.78 2.49 -13.93
N ALA A 198 -28.08 3.78 -14.10
CA ALA A 198 -29.45 4.24 -14.37
C ALA A 198 -30.00 3.65 -15.67
N LYS A 199 -29.21 3.63 -16.75
CA LYS A 199 -29.59 3.01 -18.04
C LYS A 199 -29.88 1.52 -17.92
N LYS A 200 -29.19 0.81 -17.00
CA LYS A 200 -29.39 -0.63 -16.75
C LYS A 200 -30.51 -0.92 -15.74
N GLY A 201 -31.27 0.07 -15.30
CA GLY A 201 -32.38 -0.10 -14.35
C GLY A 201 -31.94 -0.35 -12.89
N TYR A 202 -30.66 -0.20 -12.56
CA TYR A 202 -30.20 -0.33 -11.18
C TYR A 202 -30.56 0.91 -10.33
N SER A 203 -30.84 0.68 -9.06
CA SER A 203 -31.04 1.79 -8.11
C SER A 203 -29.77 2.67 -8.04
N VAL A 204 -29.97 3.96 -8.16
CA VAL A 204 -28.89 4.98 -8.10
C VAL A 204 -29.11 5.85 -6.88
N GLU A 205 -28.05 6.11 -6.11
CA GLU A 205 -28.06 6.99 -4.95
C GLU A 205 -28.59 8.38 -5.34
N ALA A 206 -29.29 9.09 -4.43
CA ALA A 206 -29.75 10.46 -4.67
C ALA A 206 -28.61 11.37 -5.16
N PHE A 207 -28.89 12.27 -6.11
CA PHE A 207 -27.85 13.13 -6.70
C PHE A 207 -27.17 14.00 -5.64
N GLY A 208 -27.93 14.52 -4.65
CA GLY A 208 -27.38 15.33 -3.56
C GLY A 208 -26.33 14.58 -2.72
N GLY A 209 -26.57 13.31 -2.37
CA GLY A 209 -25.60 12.50 -1.62
C GLY A 209 -24.32 12.21 -2.42
N ALA A 210 -24.47 11.92 -3.72
CA ALA A 210 -23.34 11.73 -4.62
C ALA A 210 -22.53 13.02 -4.81
N ALA A 211 -23.20 14.16 -4.96
CA ALA A 211 -22.57 15.49 -5.11
C ALA A 211 -21.74 15.86 -3.88
N ILE A 212 -22.30 15.69 -2.68
CA ILE A 212 -21.56 15.95 -1.42
C ILE A 212 -20.29 15.09 -1.36
N LYS A 213 -20.37 13.81 -1.68
CA LYS A 213 -19.17 12.92 -1.72
C LYS A 213 -18.14 13.38 -2.72
N MET A 214 -18.57 13.75 -3.93
CA MET A 214 -17.67 14.27 -4.97
C MET A 214 -16.95 15.54 -4.49
N VAL A 215 -17.69 16.49 -3.92
CA VAL A 215 -17.12 17.75 -3.42
C VAL A 215 -16.12 17.49 -2.29
N LEU A 216 -16.47 16.65 -1.31
CA LEU A 216 -15.56 16.31 -0.21
C LEU A 216 -14.27 15.66 -0.69
N ILE A 217 -14.36 14.68 -1.60
CA ILE A 217 -13.17 14.01 -2.14
C ILE A 217 -12.31 14.99 -2.94
N CYS A 218 -12.92 15.79 -3.82
CA CYS A 218 -12.19 16.81 -4.56
C CYS A 218 -11.52 17.84 -3.64
N ALA A 219 -12.21 18.28 -2.58
CA ALA A 219 -11.64 19.22 -1.61
C ALA A 219 -10.41 18.62 -0.90
N VAL A 220 -10.46 17.36 -0.48
CA VAL A 220 -9.32 16.66 0.14
C VAL A 220 -8.16 16.51 -0.85
N VAL A 221 -8.44 16.09 -2.10
CA VAL A 221 -7.41 15.95 -3.14
C VAL A 221 -6.76 17.29 -3.46
N LEU A 222 -7.55 18.35 -3.64
CA LEU A 222 -7.02 19.68 -3.94
C LEU A 222 -6.23 20.26 -2.77
N ALA A 223 -6.69 20.07 -1.52
CA ALA A 223 -5.95 20.50 -0.33
C ALA A 223 -4.60 19.77 -0.23
N PHE A 224 -4.57 18.47 -0.50
CA PHE A 224 -3.35 17.68 -0.52
C PHE A 224 -2.38 18.14 -1.62
N MET A 225 -2.88 18.30 -2.86
CA MET A 225 -2.07 18.78 -3.99
C MET A 225 -1.58 20.21 -3.80
N PHE A 226 -2.39 21.06 -3.15
CA PHE A 226 -2.00 22.42 -2.78
C PHE A 226 -0.81 22.41 -1.80
N ARG A 227 -0.84 21.51 -0.80
CA ARG A 227 0.31 21.35 0.13
C ARG A 227 1.56 20.82 -0.58
N LEU A 228 1.42 19.87 -1.50
CA LEU A 228 2.55 19.41 -2.31
C LEU A 228 3.11 20.52 -3.20
N ALA A 229 2.23 21.33 -3.80
CA ALA A 229 2.62 22.46 -4.67
C ALA A 229 3.41 23.54 -3.91
N GLN A 230 3.15 23.73 -2.61
CA GLN A 230 3.87 24.68 -1.74
C GLN A 230 5.29 24.21 -1.36
N TYR A 231 5.71 23.02 -1.78
CA TYR A 231 7.08 22.52 -1.51
C TYR A 231 7.80 22.26 -2.84
N LYS A 232 8.01 20.99 -3.21
CA LYS A 232 8.71 20.60 -4.44
C LYS A 232 7.77 20.04 -5.52
N GLY A 233 6.46 20.00 -5.25
CA GLY A 233 5.48 19.41 -6.14
C GLY A 233 5.33 17.90 -5.95
N ILE A 234 5.00 17.16 -7.02
CA ILE A 234 4.70 15.73 -6.99
C ILE A 234 5.98 14.91 -6.93
N PRO A 235 6.26 14.15 -5.85
CA PRO A 235 7.40 13.23 -5.83
C PRO A 235 7.15 12.04 -6.79
N ASN A 236 8.19 11.59 -7.49
CA ASN A 236 8.09 10.46 -8.42
C ASN A 236 7.62 9.17 -7.73
N SER A 237 7.92 9.00 -6.44
CA SER A 237 7.40 7.90 -5.63
C SER A 237 5.87 7.87 -5.56
N LEU A 238 5.20 9.04 -5.54
CA LEU A 238 3.73 9.13 -5.59
C LEU A 238 3.17 8.63 -6.92
N VAL A 239 3.88 8.89 -8.02
CA VAL A 239 3.47 8.40 -9.36
C VAL A 239 3.51 6.88 -9.39
N TRP A 240 4.59 6.26 -8.90
CA TRP A 240 4.69 4.81 -8.80
C TRP A 240 3.59 4.20 -7.94
N VAL A 241 3.33 4.79 -6.78
CA VAL A 241 2.23 4.39 -5.88
C VAL A 241 0.89 4.50 -6.58
N ALA A 242 0.60 5.63 -7.26
CA ALA A 242 -0.67 5.84 -7.95
C ALA A 242 -0.89 4.83 -9.09
N VAL A 243 0.15 4.54 -9.88
CA VAL A 243 0.10 3.54 -10.96
C VAL A 243 -0.19 2.15 -10.40
N ILE A 244 0.51 1.74 -9.33
CA ILE A 244 0.28 0.44 -8.69
C ILE A 244 -1.15 0.36 -8.14
N ILE A 245 -1.61 1.37 -7.41
CA ILE A 245 -2.97 1.40 -6.85
C ILE A 245 -4.02 1.30 -7.97
N ALA A 246 -3.84 2.02 -9.08
CA ALA A 246 -4.76 2.00 -10.22
C ALA A 246 -4.83 0.60 -10.85
N ILE A 247 -3.67 -0.01 -11.14
CA ILE A 247 -3.57 -1.36 -11.73
C ILE A 247 -4.24 -2.39 -10.80
N TYR A 248 -3.88 -2.38 -9.53
CA TYR A 248 -4.39 -3.38 -8.58
C TYR A 248 -5.85 -3.17 -8.18
N THR A 249 -6.34 -1.93 -8.17
CA THR A 249 -7.77 -1.65 -8.04
C THR A 249 -8.55 -2.21 -9.24
N TYR A 250 -8.01 -2.06 -10.45
CA TYR A 250 -8.60 -2.64 -11.65
C TYR A 250 -8.57 -4.17 -11.61
N ILE A 251 -7.43 -4.77 -11.28
CA ILE A 251 -7.30 -6.24 -11.17
C ILE A 251 -8.30 -6.78 -10.15
N ALA A 252 -8.35 -6.23 -8.93
CA ALA A 252 -9.22 -6.69 -7.86
C ALA A 252 -10.70 -6.58 -8.20
N SER A 253 -11.12 -5.48 -8.87
CA SER A 253 -12.54 -5.16 -9.05
C SER A 253 -13.11 -5.57 -10.41
N LYS A 254 -12.28 -5.69 -11.46
CA LYS A 254 -12.75 -5.85 -12.85
C LYS A 254 -12.30 -7.13 -13.53
N THR A 255 -11.29 -7.84 -13.01
CA THR A 255 -10.77 -9.05 -13.66
C THR A 255 -11.31 -10.34 -13.04
N THR A 256 -11.26 -11.43 -13.82
CA THR A 256 -11.56 -12.77 -13.32
C THR A 256 -10.56 -13.24 -12.27
N THR A 257 -9.28 -12.94 -12.49
CA THR A 257 -8.21 -13.28 -11.54
C THR A 257 -8.46 -12.62 -10.19
N GLY A 258 -8.86 -11.33 -10.17
CA GLY A 258 -9.23 -10.65 -8.92
C GLY A 258 -10.35 -11.38 -8.18
N ARG A 259 -11.42 -11.76 -8.90
CA ARG A 259 -12.54 -12.52 -8.30
C ARG A 259 -12.12 -13.88 -7.72
N TYR A 260 -11.11 -14.53 -8.31
CA TYR A 260 -10.62 -15.81 -7.81
C TYR A 260 -9.94 -15.68 -6.44
N PHE A 261 -9.22 -14.60 -6.16
CA PHE A 261 -8.67 -14.34 -4.82
C PHE A 261 -9.77 -14.25 -3.76
N TYR A 262 -10.85 -13.52 -4.04
CA TYR A 262 -11.99 -13.42 -3.13
C TYR A 262 -12.71 -14.76 -2.96
N ALA A 263 -12.89 -15.50 -4.05
CA ALA A 263 -13.59 -16.79 -4.02
C ALA A 263 -12.82 -17.83 -3.20
N VAL A 264 -11.51 -17.96 -3.41
CA VAL A 264 -10.64 -18.89 -2.66
C VAL A 264 -10.66 -18.58 -1.17
N GLY A 265 -10.56 -17.30 -0.79
CA GLY A 265 -10.60 -16.92 0.61
C GLY A 265 -11.99 -17.04 1.24
N GLY A 266 -13.05 -16.94 0.45
CA GLY A 266 -14.42 -17.15 0.93
C GLY A 266 -14.72 -18.62 1.22
N ASN A 267 -14.39 -19.51 0.30
CA ASN A 267 -14.49 -20.96 0.47
C ASN A 267 -13.63 -21.68 -0.59
N GLU A 268 -12.45 -22.14 -0.20
CA GLU A 268 -11.54 -22.84 -1.11
C GLU A 268 -12.15 -24.11 -1.70
N LYS A 269 -12.87 -24.92 -0.88
CA LYS A 269 -13.45 -26.19 -1.34
C LYS A 269 -14.52 -25.95 -2.40
N ALA A 270 -15.44 -25.01 -2.17
CA ALA A 270 -16.46 -24.65 -3.15
C ALA A 270 -15.84 -24.07 -4.43
N THR A 271 -14.79 -23.23 -4.30
CA THR A 271 -14.08 -22.65 -5.43
C THR A 271 -13.41 -23.73 -6.28
N LYS A 272 -12.77 -24.72 -5.65
CA LYS A 272 -12.16 -25.85 -6.35
C LYS A 272 -13.21 -26.72 -7.07
N LEU A 273 -14.36 -26.98 -6.43
CA LEU A 273 -15.47 -27.71 -7.05
C LEU A 273 -16.08 -26.96 -8.25
N SER A 274 -15.98 -25.63 -8.27
CA SER A 274 -16.37 -24.79 -9.43
C SER A 274 -15.35 -24.78 -10.56
N GLY A 275 -14.31 -25.65 -10.53
CA GLY A 275 -13.31 -25.81 -11.59
C GLY A 275 -12.16 -24.79 -11.52
N ILE A 276 -12.08 -23.95 -10.50
CA ILE A 276 -10.99 -22.96 -10.35
C ILE A 276 -9.76 -23.65 -9.74
N ASN A 277 -8.61 -23.49 -10.37
CA ASN A 277 -7.33 -23.99 -9.84
C ASN A 277 -6.85 -23.13 -8.67
N THR A 278 -7.18 -23.55 -7.44
CA THR A 278 -6.84 -22.83 -6.21
C THR A 278 -5.33 -22.75 -5.99
N ASN A 279 -4.54 -23.76 -6.40
CA ASN A 279 -3.09 -23.73 -6.30
C ASN A 279 -2.50 -22.57 -7.12
N ARG A 280 -2.99 -22.38 -8.34
CA ARG A 280 -2.57 -21.26 -9.18
C ARG A 280 -2.90 -19.90 -8.54
N VAL A 281 -4.01 -19.78 -7.85
CA VAL A 281 -4.40 -18.54 -7.15
C VAL A 281 -3.43 -18.24 -6.00
N TYR A 282 -3.11 -19.25 -5.17
CA TYR A 282 -2.09 -19.10 -4.12
C TYR A 282 -0.72 -18.72 -4.69
N PHE A 283 -0.28 -19.44 -5.73
CA PHE A 283 0.99 -19.17 -6.40
C PHE A 283 1.08 -17.72 -6.89
N LEU A 284 0.04 -17.25 -7.58
CA LEU A 284 -0.03 -15.87 -8.09
C LEU A 284 -0.03 -14.82 -6.97
N ALA A 285 -0.60 -15.11 -5.79
CA ALA A 285 -0.56 -14.18 -4.66
C ALA A 285 0.88 -13.89 -4.23
N TYR A 286 1.68 -14.94 -4.02
CA TYR A 286 3.07 -14.79 -3.56
C TYR A 286 4.03 -14.34 -4.68
N LEU A 287 3.82 -14.80 -5.91
CA LEU A 287 4.55 -14.28 -7.08
C LEU A 287 4.40 -12.77 -7.20
N ASN A 288 3.16 -12.30 -7.09
CA ASN A 288 2.83 -10.90 -7.12
C ASN A 288 3.39 -10.12 -5.92
N MET A 289 3.39 -10.73 -4.73
CA MET A 289 3.97 -10.13 -3.54
C MET A 289 5.48 -9.92 -3.71
N GLY A 290 6.19 -10.89 -4.29
CA GLY A 290 7.62 -10.77 -4.63
C GLY A 290 7.91 -9.65 -5.64
N LEU A 291 7.07 -9.49 -6.66
CA LEU A 291 7.17 -8.38 -7.62
C LEU A 291 7.02 -7.02 -6.92
N LEU A 292 5.99 -6.85 -6.08
CA LEU A 292 5.75 -5.59 -5.38
C LEU A 292 6.81 -5.32 -4.31
N ALA A 293 7.35 -6.36 -3.67
CA ALA A 293 8.48 -6.23 -2.76
C ALA A 293 9.75 -5.74 -3.49
N ALA A 294 9.98 -6.17 -4.74
CA ALA A 294 11.07 -5.64 -5.56
C ALA A 294 10.88 -4.15 -5.88
N ILE A 295 9.68 -3.75 -6.29
CA ILE A 295 9.38 -2.33 -6.57
C ILE A 295 9.52 -1.49 -5.29
N ALA A 296 9.02 -1.96 -4.16
CA ALA A 296 9.19 -1.29 -2.86
C ALA A 296 10.68 -1.19 -2.47
N GLY A 297 11.48 -2.21 -2.79
CA GLY A 297 12.92 -2.21 -2.60
C GLY A 297 13.62 -1.12 -3.41
N MET A 298 13.25 -0.97 -4.68
CA MET A 298 13.78 0.10 -5.53
C MET A 298 13.42 1.48 -4.99
N VAL A 299 12.16 1.71 -4.65
CA VAL A 299 11.70 3.00 -4.10
C VAL A 299 12.39 3.32 -2.78
N THR A 300 12.54 2.32 -1.90
CA THR A 300 13.19 2.48 -0.59
C THR A 300 14.68 2.78 -0.75
N MET A 301 15.40 2.04 -1.60
CA MET A 301 16.83 2.23 -1.86
C MET A 301 17.12 3.61 -2.46
N ALA A 302 16.29 4.06 -3.42
CA ALA A 302 16.42 5.39 -4.00
C ALA A 302 16.19 6.48 -2.96
N ARG A 303 15.17 6.33 -2.10
CA ARG A 303 14.88 7.29 -1.05
C ARG A 303 15.98 7.39 0.00
N LEU A 304 16.54 6.25 0.43
CA LEU A 304 17.68 6.21 1.35
C LEU A 304 18.99 6.63 0.70
N ASN A 305 19.01 6.73 -0.63
CA ASN A 305 20.22 6.92 -1.45
C ASN A 305 21.31 5.89 -1.10
N SER A 306 20.88 4.70 -0.66
CA SER A 306 21.79 3.65 -0.19
C SER A 306 21.12 2.29 -0.14
N ALA A 307 21.91 1.23 -0.28
CA ALA A 307 21.56 -0.12 0.08
C ALA A 307 22.12 -0.43 1.48
N ASN A 308 21.23 -0.65 2.44
CA ASN A 308 21.56 -0.83 3.86
C ASN A 308 21.03 -2.17 4.37
N PRO A 309 21.81 -2.96 5.14
CA PRO A 309 21.37 -4.23 5.72
C PRO A 309 20.15 -4.14 6.64
N GLN A 310 19.90 -2.97 7.22
CA GLN A 310 18.73 -2.73 8.09
C GLN A 310 17.49 -2.23 7.32
N ALA A 311 17.60 -1.95 6.02
CA ALA A 311 16.46 -1.53 5.21
C ALA A 311 15.34 -2.59 5.24
N GLY A 312 14.09 -2.14 5.19
CA GLY A 312 12.95 -3.05 5.21
C GLY A 312 12.62 -3.69 6.56
N THR A 313 13.29 -3.32 7.65
CA THR A 313 12.98 -3.84 8.98
C THR A 313 11.59 -3.38 9.43
N ASN A 314 10.72 -4.33 9.82
CA ASN A 314 9.33 -4.15 10.22
C ASN A 314 8.39 -3.64 9.10
N PHE A 315 8.79 -3.65 7.84
CA PHE A 315 7.90 -3.29 6.73
C PHE A 315 6.72 -4.24 6.59
N GLU A 316 6.89 -5.50 6.97
CA GLU A 316 5.82 -6.50 7.05
C GLU A 316 4.72 -6.05 8.02
N MET A 317 5.07 -5.48 9.17
CA MET A 317 4.10 -5.00 10.16
C MET A 317 3.28 -3.83 9.62
N ASP A 318 3.92 -2.90 8.92
CA ASP A 318 3.25 -1.75 8.31
C ASP A 318 2.30 -2.20 7.19
N ALA A 319 2.71 -3.19 6.37
CA ALA A 319 1.88 -3.72 5.29
C ALA A 319 0.67 -4.51 5.81
N ILE A 320 0.89 -5.42 6.78
CA ILE A 320 -0.16 -6.23 7.42
C ILE A 320 -1.15 -5.32 8.17
N GLY A 321 -0.61 -4.39 8.97
CA GLY A 321 -1.41 -3.41 9.71
C GLY A 321 -2.29 -2.59 8.80
N SER A 322 -1.75 -2.11 7.68
CA SER A 322 -2.51 -1.37 6.67
C SER A 322 -3.67 -2.17 6.10
N CYS A 323 -3.49 -3.47 5.86
CA CYS A 323 -4.55 -4.33 5.34
C CYS A 323 -5.68 -4.51 6.35
N PHE A 324 -5.37 -4.85 7.61
CA PHE A 324 -6.40 -5.08 8.62
C PHE A 324 -7.11 -3.80 9.05
N ILE A 325 -6.37 -2.71 9.23
CA ILE A 325 -6.95 -1.38 9.46
C ILE A 325 -7.81 -0.98 8.27
N GLY A 326 -7.40 -1.29 7.04
CA GLY A 326 -8.14 -1.04 5.80
C GLY A 326 -9.38 -1.93 5.61
N GLY A 327 -9.68 -2.84 6.55
CA GLY A 327 -10.86 -3.69 6.54
C GLY A 327 -10.70 -5.01 5.78
N ALA A 328 -9.47 -5.45 5.52
CA ALA A 328 -9.23 -6.81 5.08
C ALA A 328 -9.53 -7.80 6.21
N SER A 329 -10.12 -8.95 5.88
CA SER A 329 -10.48 -9.97 6.86
C SER A 329 -9.29 -10.85 7.25
N ALA A 330 -9.10 -11.07 8.54
CA ALA A 330 -8.15 -12.06 9.04
C ALA A 330 -8.48 -13.51 8.59
N TYR A 331 -9.71 -13.77 8.14
CA TYR A 331 -10.15 -15.06 7.59
C TYR A 331 -10.10 -15.11 6.06
N GLY A 332 -9.70 -14.03 5.39
CA GLY A 332 -9.69 -13.92 3.95
C GLY A 332 -11.03 -13.55 3.30
N GLY A 333 -11.07 -13.56 1.98
CA GLY A 333 -12.29 -13.38 1.17
C GLY A 333 -12.91 -11.98 1.19
N THR A 334 -12.43 -11.06 2.02
CA THR A 334 -12.93 -9.68 2.10
C THR A 334 -11.81 -8.67 2.30
N GLY A 335 -11.92 -7.52 1.66
CA GLY A 335 -10.95 -6.43 1.65
C GLY A 335 -11.03 -5.69 0.32
N THR A 336 -10.56 -4.45 0.27
CA THR A 336 -10.53 -3.67 -0.97
C THR A 336 -9.24 -2.86 -1.05
N VAL A 337 -8.70 -2.67 -2.26
CA VAL A 337 -7.50 -1.85 -2.45
C VAL A 337 -7.70 -0.43 -1.90
N PRO A 338 -8.80 0.30 -2.17
CA PRO A 338 -9.03 1.61 -1.57
C PRO A 338 -9.06 1.59 -0.03
N GLY A 339 -9.64 0.54 0.57
CA GLY A 339 -9.64 0.38 2.03
C GLY A 339 -8.22 0.24 2.57
N VAL A 340 -7.41 -0.62 1.96
CA VAL A 340 -5.99 -0.81 2.34
C VAL A 340 -5.18 0.49 2.21
N ILE A 341 -5.47 1.32 1.21
CA ILE A 341 -4.81 2.63 1.06
C ILE A 341 -5.15 3.57 2.22
N ILE A 342 -6.38 3.56 2.72
CA ILE A 342 -6.75 4.31 3.92
C ILE A 342 -5.97 3.78 5.15
N GLY A 343 -5.82 2.46 5.28
CA GLY A 343 -5.00 1.84 6.32
C GLY A 343 -3.52 2.22 6.19
N ALA A 344 -2.97 2.21 4.97
CA ALA A 344 -1.60 2.62 4.69
C ALA A 344 -1.35 4.12 4.98
N LEU A 345 -2.34 4.98 4.69
CA LEU A 345 -2.30 6.38 5.11
C LEU A 345 -2.25 6.51 6.63
N LEU A 346 -3.07 5.74 7.35
CA LEU A 346 -3.05 5.76 8.82
C LEU A 346 -1.68 5.34 9.36
N MET A 347 -1.11 4.24 8.85
CA MET A 347 0.24 3.80 9.25
C MET A 347 1.30 4.85 8.90
N GLY A 348 1.20 5.49 7.74
CA GLY A 348 2.08 6.59 7.35
C GLY A 348 1.98 7.79 8.28
N VAL A 349 0.76 8.17 8.66
CA VAL A 349 0.50 9.26 9.64
C VAL A 349 1.08 8.92 11.01
N LEU A 350 0.92 7.68 11.47
CA LEU A 350 1.53 7.20 12.72
C LEU A 350 3.06 7.28 12.65
N ASN A 351 3.66 6.76 11.57
CA ASN A 351 5.11 6.78 11.39
C ASN A 351 5.67 8.21 11.39
N LEU A 352 5.08 9.08 10.59
CA LEU A 352 5.50 10.48 10.47
C LEU A 352 5.24 11.26 11.77
N GLY A 353 4.04 11.12 12.32
CA GLY A 353 3.63 11.86 13.53
C GLY A 353 4.52 11.51 14.73
N MET A 354 4.76 10.21 14.96
CA MET A 354 5.67 9.76 16.03
C MET A 354 7.11 10.24 15.79
N SER A 355 7.57 10.24 14.54
CA SER A 355 8.92 10.71 14.19
C SER A 355 9.07 12.22 14.42
N ILE A 356 8.08 13.04 14.07
CA ILE A 356 8.08 14.50 14.32
C ILE A 356 8.09 14.79 15.83
N MET A 357 7.39 13.96 16.63
CA MET A 357 7.39 14.09 18.10
C MET A 357 8.67 13.57 18.75
N GLY A 358 9.62 13.05 17.99
CA GLY A 358 10.88 12.49 18.51
C GLY A 358 10.70 11.22 19.33
N ILE A 359 9.62 10.47 19.12
CA ILE A 359 9.37 9.20 19.81
C ILE A 359 10.41 8.17 19.38
N ASP A 360 11.03 7.51 20.36
CA ASP A 360 12.03 6.46 20.12
C ASP A 360 11.49 5.33 19.23
N GLN A 361 12.34 4.81 18.36
CA GLN A 361 11.96 3.77 17.38
C GLN A 361 11.43 2.48 18.05
N ASN A 362 11.89 2.14 19.24
CA ASN A 362 11.41 0.96 19.94
C ASN A 362 9.98 1.18 20.48
N ILE A 363 9.70 2.37 20.97
CA ILE A 363 8.33 2.75 21.36
C ILE A 363 7.40 2.78 20.15
N GLN A 364 7.89 3.29 18.99
CA GLN A 364 7.11 3.22 17.73
C GLN A 364 6.72 1.78 17.37
N LYS A 365 7.62 0.80 17.56
CA LYS A 365 7.31 -0.63 17.34
C LYS A 365 6.20 -1.12 18.27
N VAL A 366 6.24 -0.75 19.55
CA VAL A 366 5.19 -1.10 20.52
C VAL A 366 3.84 -0.54 20.10
N VAL A 367 3.79 0.75 19.73
CA VAL A 367 2.55 1.39 19.28
C VAL A 367 2.00 0.70 18.03
N LYS A 368 2.84 0.41 17.03
CA LYS A 368 2.43 -0.31 15.82
C LYS A 368 1.88 -1.69 16.12
N GLY A 369 2.53 -2.44 17.00
CA GLY A 369 2.07 -3.77 17.44
C GLY A 369 0.71 -3.71 18.11
N LEU A 370 0.48 -2.74 19.00
CA LEU A 370 -0.81 -2.55 19.67
C LEU A 370 -1.90 -2.10 18.70
N VAL A 371 -1.59 -1.21 17.75
CA VAL A 371 -2.54 -0.77 16.72
C VAL A 371 -2.94 -1.94 15.81
N LEU A 372 -1.97 -2.78 15.40
CA LEU A 372 -2.23 -3.99 14.63
C LEU A 372 -3.16 -4.95 15.40
N LEU A 373 -2.83 -5.22 16.67
CA LEU A 373 -3.65 -6.09 17.52
C LEU A 373 -5.07 -5.55 17.67
N ALA A 374 -5.22 -4.25 17.93
CA ALA A 374 -6.52 -3.61 18.06
C ALA A 374 -7.35 -3.71 16.76
N ALA A 375 -6.72 -3.53 15.60
CA ALA A 375 -7.38 -3.68 14.30
C ALA A 375 -7.90 -5.10 14.06
N VAL A 376 -7.09 -6.11 14.38
CA VAL A 376 -7.48 -7.54 14.24
C VAL A 376 -8.59 -7.89 15.23
N ILE A 377 -8.49 -7.47 16.50
CA ILE A 377 -9.54 -7.68 17.50
C ILE A 377 -10.86 -7.08 17.01
N PHE A 378 -10.83 -5.85 16.49
CA PHE A 378 -12.02 -5.19 15.96
C PHE A 378 -12.65 -5.97 14.80
N ASP A 379 -11.85 -6.46 13.85
CA ASP A 379 -12.35 -7.28 12.73
C ASP A 379 -13.02 -8.57 13.22
N VAL A 380 -12.34 -9.31 14.11
CA VAL A 380 -12.84 -10.59 14.65
C VAL A 380 -14.11 -10.42 15.47
N VAL A 381 -14.15 -9.45 16.39
CA VAL A 381 -15.32 -9.20 17.25
C VAL A 381 -16.51 -8.69 16.45
N SER A 382 -16.26 -7.78 15.48
CA SER A 382 -17.32 -7.26 14.61
C SER A 382 -18.00 -8.36 13.80
N LYS A 383 -17.25 -9.35 13.31
CA LYS A 383 -17.77 -10.47 12.52
C LYS A 383 -18.48 -11.51 13.39
N ARG A 384 -17.99 -11.81 14.59
CA ARG A 384 -18.70 -12.72 15.52
C ARG A 384 -20.13 -12.25 15.79
N LYS A 385 -20.34 -10.94 16.00
CA LYS A 385 -21.70 -10.40 16.21
C LYS A 385 -22.61 -10.57 15.00
N SER A 386 -22.08 -10.58 13.78
CA SER A 386 -22.89 -10.79 12.56
C SER A 386 -23.28 -12.26 12.33
N PHE A 387 -22.57 -13.23 12.92
CA PHE A 387 -22.91 -14.67 12.87
C PHE A 387 -23.96 -15.09 13.90
N ILE A 388 -24.06 -14.37 15.03
CA ILE A 388 -25.00 -14.69 16.13
C ILE A 388 -26.41 -14.11 15.85
N VAL A 389 -26.52 -13.12 14.94
CA VAL A 389 -27.79 -12.45 14.58
C VAL A 389 -28.45 -13.07 13.34
N LYS A 390 -27.89 -14.12 12.76
CA LYS A 390 -28.51 -14.96 11.72
C LYS A 390 -28.87 -16.31 12.28
#